data_c60a01066965339e24cfd715e83ef5f8
#
_entry.id   c60a01066965339e24cfd715e83ef5f8
#
_cell.length_a   1.000
_cell.length_b   1.000
_cell.length_c   1.000
_cell.angle_alpha   90.00
_cell.angle_beta   90.00
_cell.angle_gamma   90.00
#
_symmetry.space_group_name_H-M   'P 1'
#
loop_
_entity.id
_entity.type
_entity.pdbx_description
1 polymer ?
#
loop_
_entity_poly.entity_id
_entity_poly.type
_entity_poly.pdbx_seq_one_letter_code
_entity_poly.pdbx_strand_id
1 'polypeptide(L)'
;MFKKVLIANRGEIAVRIIRACREFGIHTVAVYSTADRNALHAQIADEAVCIGPAPSKDSYLNVRAIISACEITGADAIHPGFGFLSENPSFARMCEKCGITFIGPRAESIEMLGDKAQAKETMKEAGVPVIMGSDGAISNIHAAHTLARDLGYPVMVKASAGGGGRGIRIVHSDDELEAQMTAAKQEALACFGNDEIYIEKFIEDPKHIEIQILADNYGDVIYLGERDCSMQRRNQKVLEEAPSPASFMNEELRAKMGKAACTAAKVCGYRNAGTIEFLVDKNGKFYFMEMNTRIQVEHPITEAVTGVDLVKQQLLIASGQRLSIKQEDIKLTGHAIECRINAENPLLDFRPSPGRIKSLFIPGGPGIRVDTAVYQGYEIPPYYDSMIGKLIVHGKNREEAIAKMTWALSEFIVDGVATNVDFQLKLIRRPEFLEGNYDNGFLNRTDILADERSKE
;
A
#
# COMPACT_ATOMS: atom_id res chain seq x y z
N MET A 1 -21.71 -15.94 -8.49
CA MET A 1 -21.68 -14.73 -7.63
C MET A 1 -22.00 -15.17 -6.20
N PHE A 2 -21.34 -14.60 -5.20
CA PHE A 2 -21.59 -14.91 -3.77
C PHE A 2 -22.98 -14.44 -3.36
N LYS A 3 -23.57 -15.13 -2.39
CA LYS A 3 -24.82 -14.68 -1.74
C LYS A 3 -24.54 -13.80 -0.54
N LYS A 4 -23.49 -14.12 0.22
CA LYS A 4 -23.12 -13.42 1.43
C LYS A 4 -21.60 -13.35 1.60
N VAL A 5 -21.08 -12.16 1.87
CA VAL A 5 -19.65 -11.90 2.06
C VAL A 5 -19.41 -11.35 3.46
N LEU A 6 -18.49 -11.96 4.20
CA LEU A 6 -17.97 -11.43 5.45
C LEU A 6 -16.76 -10.52 5.13
N ILE A 7 -16.79 -9.32 5.71
CA ILE A 7 -15.69 -8.33 5.57
C ILE A 7 -14.79 -8.44 6.81
N ALA A 8 -13.61 -9.08 6.63
CA ALA A 8 -12.63 -9.29 7.69
C ALA A 8 -11.71 -8.08 7.85
N ASN A 9 -12.30 -6.90 7.96
CA ASN A 9 -11.59 -5.63 8.10
C ASN A 9 -12.47 -4.58 8.79
N ARG A 10 -11.94 -3.37 8.96
CA ARG A 10 -12.59 -2.23 9.59
C ARG A 10 -12.34 -0.94 8.80
N GLY A 11 -12.94 0.15 9.29
CA GLY A 11 -12.64 1.48 8.76
C GLY A 11 -13.16 1.70 7.34
N GLU A 12 -12.49 2.56 6.59
CA GLU A 12 -12.94 3.00 5.28
C GLU A 12 -12.98 1.85 4.27
N ILE A 13 -12.02 0.91 4.33
CA ILE A 13 -11.97 -0.22 3.39
C ILE A 13 -13.15 -1.18 3.61
N ALA A 14 -13.55 -1.41 4.86
CA ALA A 14 -14.74 -2.21 5.15
C ALA A 14 -16.00 -1.54 4.57
N VAL A 15 -16.16 -0.24 4.73
CA VAL A 15 -17.25 0.54 4.12
C VAL A 15 -17.21 0.44 2.58
N ARG A 16 -16.02 0.56 1.99
CA ARG A 16 -15.82 0.45 0.53
C ARG A 16 -16.26 -0.91 -0.01
N ILE A 17 -15.89 -1.98 0.68
CA ILE A 17 -16.26 -3.36 0.30
C ILE A 17 -17.76 -3.58 0.47
N ILE A 18 -18.37 -3.13 1.57
CA ILE A 18 -19.81 -3.22 1.81
C ILE A 18 -20.59 -2.55 0.67
N ARG A 19 -20.16 -1.35 0.24
CA ARG A 19 -20.79 -0.63 -0.87
C ARG A 19 -20.71 -1.41 -2.19
N ALA A 20 -19.55 -1.98 -2.52
CA ALA A 20 -19.40 -2.80 -3.72
C ALA A 20 -20.26 -4.07 -3.68
N CYS A 21 -20.35 -4.75 -2.53
CA CYS A 21 -21.22 -5.90 -2.33
C CYS A 21 -22.69 -5.54 -2.54
N ARG A 22 -23.14 -4.42 -2.00
CA ARG A 22 -24.52 -3.94 -2.14
C ARG A 22 -24.90 -3.66 -3.58
N GLU A 23 -24.00 -3.09 -4.38
CA GLU A 23 -24.23 -2.83 -5.80
C GLU A 23 -24.41 -4.13 -6.61
N PHE A 24 -23.89 -5.25 -6.12
CA PHE A 24 -24.14 -6.59 -6.68
C PHE A 24 -25.30 -7.35 -6.01
N GLY A 25 -25.98 -6.75 -5.05
CA GLY A 25 -27.04 -7.41 -4.29
C GLY A 25 -26.51 -8.52 -3.35
N ILE A 26 -25.22 -8.46 -3.00
CA ILE A 26 -24.59 -9.44 -2.08
C ILE A 26 -24.84 -8.98 -0.64
N HIS A 27 -25.35 -9.89 0.19
CA HIS A 27 -25.54 -9.66 1.61
C HIS A 27 -24.21 -9.53 2.35
N THR A 28 -24.10 -8.61 3.29
CA THR A 28 -22.84 -8.25 3.93
C THR A 28 -22.81 -8.54 5.41
N VAL A 29 -21.72 -9.13 5.89
CA VAL A 29 -21.43 -9.33 7.31
C VAL A 29 -20.19 -8.54 7.68
N ALA A 30 -20.34 -7.54 8.56
CA ALA A 30 -19.18 -6.85 9.13
C ALA A 30 -18.73 -7.55 10.41
N VAL A 31 -17.42 -7.68 10.60
CA VAL A 31 -16.87 -8.03 11.91
C VAL A 31 -16.39 -6.76 12.61
N TYR A 32 -16.50 -6.73 13.95
CA TYR A 32 -16.02 -5.59 14.73
C TYR A 32 -15.47 -6.02 16.09
N SER A 33 -14.49 -5.29 16.60
CA SER A 33 -14.05 -5.41 17.98
C SER A 33 -14.97 -4.59 18.92
N THR A 34 -14.88 -4.79 20.21
CA THR A 34 -15.68 -3.99 21.17
C THR A 34 -15.45 -2.48 21.04
N ALA A 35 -14.25 -2.04 20.59
CA ALA A 35 -13.94 -0.63 20.34
C ALA A 35 -14.66 -0.07 19.10
N ASP A 36 -14.99 -0.91 18.13
CA ASP A 36 -15.62 -0.53 16.86
C ASP A 36 -17.15 -0.78 16.85
N ARG A 37 -17.77 -1.01 18.00
CA ARG A 37 -19.23 -1.27 18.08
C ARG A 37 -20.06 -0.20 17.35
N ASN A 38 -19.62 1.05 17.42
CA ASN A 38 -20.29 2.19 16.79
C ASN A 38 -19.63 2.61 15.48
N ALA A 39 -18.68 1.83 14.93
CA ALA A 39 -18.04 2.15 13.67
C ALA A 39 -19.02 2.01 12.49
N LEU A 40 -18.88 2.87 11.48
CA LEU A 40 -19.80 2.95 10.36
C LEU A 40 -19.98 1.61 9.65
N HIS A 41 -18.91 0.84 9.45
CA HIS A 41 -18.98 -0.45 8.76
C HIS A 41 -19.87 -1.46 9.50
N ALA A 42 -19.85 -1.44 10.87
CA ALA A 42 -20.72 -2.28 11.69
C ALA A 42 -22.18 -1.84 11.66
N GLN A 43 -22.45 -0.54 11.45
CA GLN A 43 -23.80 0.02 11.38
C GLN A 43 -24.47 -0.20 10.03
N ILE A 44 -23.68 -0.14 8.93
CA ILE A 44 -24.25 -0.19 7.58
C ILE A 44 -24.27 -1.60 6.97
N ALA A 45 -23.51 -2.55 7.48
CA ALA A 45 -23.61 -3.94 7.03
C ALA A 45 -24.99 -4.53 7.33
N ASP A 46 -25.41 -5.55 6.57
CA ASP A 46 -26.70 -6.21 6.81
C ASP A 46 -26.68 -7.01 8.11
N GLU A 47 -25.53 -7.60 8.46
CA GLU A 47 -25.25 -8.24 9.75
C GLU A 47 -23.93 -7.74 10.32
N ALA A 48 -23.80 -7.75 11.64
CA ALA A 48 -22.56 -7.38 12.31
C ALA A 48 -22.25 -8.32 13.48
N VAL A 49 -21.02 -8.82 13.57
CA VAL A 49 -20.58 -9.79 14.57
C VAL A 49 -19.39 -9.24 15.36
N CYS A 50 -19.52 -9.21 16.70
CA CYS A 50 -18.40 -8.87 17.57
C CYS A 50 -17.42 -10.05 17.64
N ILE A 51 -16.17 -9.81 17.27
CA ILE A 51 -15.12 -10.86 17.19
C ILE A 51 -14.11 -10.81 18.32
N GLY A 52 -14.29 -9.92 19.31
CA GLY A 52 -13.40 -9.86 20.47
C GLY A 52 -13.17 -8.44 21.01
N PRO A 53 -12.25 -8.31 21.97
CA PRO A 53 -11.90 -7.03 22.58
C PRO A 53 -11.13 -6.10 21.63
N ALA A 54 -10.85 -4.88 22.10
CA ALA A 54 -10.21 -3.82 21.31
C ALA A 54 -8.84 -4.19 20.67
N PRO A 55 -7.90 -4.86 21.36
CA PRO A 55 -6.62 -5.19 20.74
C PRO A 55 -6.76 -6.06 19.49
N SER A 56 -6.06 -5.68 18.41
CA SER A 56 -6.17 -6.37 17.12
C SER A 56 -5.82 -7.86 17.20
N LYS A 57 -4.84 -8.23 18.00
CA LYS A 57 -4.42 -9.63 18.20
C LYS A 57 -5.55 -10.53 18.71
N ASP A 58 -6.48 -9.97 19.47
CA ASP A 58 -7.59 -10.67 20.12
C ASP A 58 -8.91 -10.54 19.35
N SER A 59 -8.91 -9.79 18.23
CA SER A 59 -10.06 -9.50 17.37
C SER A 59 -9.72 -9.66 15.87
N TYR A 60 -9.30 -8.60 15.19
CA TYR A 60 -9.07 -8.60 13.73
C TYR A 60 -7.94 -9.52 13.26
N LEU A 61 -7.03 -9.93 14.14
CA LEU A 61 -6.00 -10.94 13.88
C LEU A 61 -6.35 -12.32 14.43
N ASN A 62 -7.54 -12.48 15.05
CA ASN A 62 -8.00 -13.74 15.57
C ASN A 62 -8.72 -14.56 14.48
N VAL A 63 -7.94 -15.40 13.79
CA VAL A 63 -8.43 -16.26 12.70
C VAL A 63 -9.65 -17.09 13.12
N ARG A 64 -9.62 -17.68 14.34
CA ARG A 64 -10.71 -18.54 14.82
C ARG A 64 -12.01 -17.76 14.98
N ALA A 65 -11.95 -16.56 15.56
CA ALA A 65 -13.14 -15.73 15.76
C ALA A 65 -13.75 -15.30 14.40
N ILE A 66 -12.91 -14.97 13.40
CA ILE A 66 -13.38 -14.58 12.07
C ILE A 66 -14.02 -15.77 11.33
N ILE A 67 -13.38 -16.94 11.35
CA ILE A 67 -13.95 -18.16 10.73
C ILE A 67 -15.28 -18.54 11.41
N SER A 68 -15.35 -18.52 12.75
CA SER A 68 -16.58 -18.78 13.47
C SER A 68 -17.69 -17.78 13.11
N ALA A 69 -17.36 -16.50 12.97
CA ALA A 69 -18.32 -15.48 12.52
C ALA A 69 -18.84 -15.80 11.11
N CYS A 70 -17.97 -16.28 10.21
CA CYS A 70 -18.36 -16.69 8.86
C CYS A 70 -19.33 -17.90 8.89
N GLU A 71 -19.01 -18.92 9.69
CA GLU A 71 -19.84 -20.13 9.84
C GLU A 71 -21.21 -19.81 10.44
N ILE A 72 -21.26 -19.03 11.52
CA ILE A 72 -22.51 -18.68 12.22
C ILE A 72 -23.45 -17.88 11.30
N THR A 73 -22.88 -16.99 10.47
CA THR A 73 -23.67 -16.15 9.57
C THR A 73 -23.97 -16.82 8.23
N GLY A 74 -23.29 -17.92 7.93
CA GLY A 74 -23.41 -18.63 6.66
C GLY A 74 -22.86 -17.82 5.48
N ALA A 75 -21.80 -17.06 5.68
CA ALA A 75 -21.15 -16.32 4.59
C ALA A 75 -20.37 -17.27 3.68
N ASP A 76 -20.47 -17.08 2.37
CA ASP A 76 -19.85 -17.94 1.35
C ASP A 76 -18.37 -17.58 1.12
N ALA A 77 -18.02 -16.32 1.41
CA ALA A 77 -16.71 -15.78 1.15
C ALA A 77 -16.28 -14.74 2.20
N ILE A 78 -14.97 -14.55 2.29
CA ILE A 78 -14.36 -13.53 3.16
C ILE A 78 -13.55 -12.56 2.31
N HIS A 79 -13.81 -11.25 2.46
CA HIS A 79 -12.97 -10.20 1.90
C HIS A 79 -12.05 -9.63 2.99
N PRO A 80 -10.72 -9.79 2.88
CA PRO A 80 -9.80 -9.35 3.93
C PRO A 80 -9.46 -7.85 3.85
N GLY A 81 -9.77 -7.16 2.75
CA GLY A 81 -9.32 -5.79 2.49
C GLY A 81 -7.80 -5.68 2.39
N PHE A 82 -7.21 -4.75 3.12
CA PHE A 82 -5.76 -4.60 3.28
C PHE A 82 -5.37 -4.56 4.77
N GLY A 83 -4.10 -4.87 5.08
CA GLY A 83 -3.64 -5.03 6.48
C GLY A 83 -4.23 -6.25 7.17
N PHE A 84 -4.10 -6.34 8.50
CA PHE A 84 -4.55 -7.48 9.31
C PHE A 84 -4.17 -8.85 8.70
N LEU A 85 -5.17 -9.61 8.28
CA LEU A 85 -5.01 -10.97 7.75
C LEU A 85 -4.96 -11.06 6.21
N SER A 86 -4.95 -9.93 5.51
CA SER A 86 -5.02 -9.91 4.03
C SER A 86 -3.84 -10.60 3.34
N GLU A 87 -2.66 -10.59 3.97
CA GLU A 87 -1.43 -11.22 3.47
C GLU A 87 -0.99 -12.40 4.34
N ASN A 88 -1.95 -13.03 5.04
CA ASN A 88 -1.66 -14.18 5.90
C ASN A 88 -1.98 -15.50 5.17
N PRO A 89 -0.95 -16.30 4.77
CA PRO A 89 -1.17 -17.53 4.02
C PRO A 89 -1.90 -18.61 4.83
N SER A 90 -1.69 -18.63 6.15
CA SER A 90 -2.37 -19.58 7.05
C SER A 90 -3.87 -19.29 7.14
N PHE A 91 -4.25 -18.02 7.11
CA PHE A 91 -5.66 -17.60 7.09
C PHE A 91 -6.32 -17.98 5.76
N ALA A 92 -5.67 -17.71 4.63
CA ALA A 92 -6.19 -18.10 3.32
C ALA A 92 -6.40 -19.62 3.22
N ARG A 93 -5.42 -20.43 3.69
CA ARG A 93 -5.57 -21.90 3.76
C ARG A 93 -6.69 -22.35 4.70
N MET A 94 -6.89 -21.64 5.82
CA MET A 94 -7.97 -21.97 6.75
C MET A 94 -9.33 -21.72 6.12
N CYS A 95 -9.52 -20.60 5.40
CA CYS A 95 -10.73 -20.33 4.65
C CYS A 95 -11.02 -21.48 3.66
N GLU A 96 -10.03 -21.86 2.85
CA GLU A 96 -10.17 -22.94 1.87
C GLU A 96 -10.55 -24.28 2.52
N LYS A 97 -9.91 -24.66 3.64
CA LYS A 97 -10.22 -25.88 4.40
C LYS A 97 -11.64 -25.89 4.96
N CYS A 98 -12.18 -24.72 5.28
CA CYS A 98 -13.55 -24.57 5.77
C CYS A 98 -14.57 -24.40 4.62
N GLY A 99 -14.16 -24.51 3.35
CA GLY A 99 -15.06 -24.30 2.21
C GLY A 99 -15.50 -22.85 1.99
N ILE A 100 -14.78 -21.90 2.57
CA ILE A 100 -15.02 -20.45 2.49
C ILE A 100 -14.10 -19.87 1.42
N THR A 101 -14.65 -19.13 0.46
CA THR A 101 -13.81 -18.47 -0.56
C THR A 101 -13.07 -17.28 0.03
N PHE A 102 -11.74 -17.31 0.02
CA PHE A 102 -10.91 -16.14 0.30
C PHE A 102 -10.87 -15.23 -0.93
N ILE A 103 -11.36 -13.99 -0.80
CA ILE A 103 -11.35 -12.99 -1.90
C ILE A 103 -9.97 -12.35 -1.96
N GLY A 104 -9.09 -12.97 -2.73
CA GLY A 104 -7.68 -12.61 -2.84
C GLY A 104 -6.89 -13.70 -3.58
N PRO A 105 -5.56 -13.66 -3.50
CA PRO A 105 -4.68 -14.67 -4.09
C PRO A 105 -4.73 -16.01 -3.34
N ARG A 106 -4.08 -17.02 -3.90
CA ARG A 106 -3.90 -18.32 -3.24
C ARG A 106 -2.89 -18.20 -2.09
N ALA A 107 -3.02 -19.07 -1.10
CA ALA A 107 -2.11 -19.11 0.04
C ALA A 107 -0.65 -19.32 -0.37
N GLU A 108 -0.40 -20.15 -1.40
CA GLU A 108 0.94 -20.42 -1.93
C GLU A 108 1.57 -19.16 -2.54
N SER A 109 0.79 -18.35 -3.27
CA SER A 109 1.28 -17.08 -3.83
C SER A 109 1.59 -16.06 -2.73
N ILE A 110 0.76 -15.99 -1.67
CA ILE A 110 1.01 -15.12 -0.51
C ILE A 110 2.31 -15.55 0.19
N GLU A 111 2.51 -16.85 0.41
CA GLU A 111 3.67 -17.38 1.11
C GLU A 111 4.97 -17.12 0.34
N MET A 112 4.98 -17.46 -0.97
CA MET A 112 6.12 -17.26 -1.85
C MET A 112 6.52 -15.77 -1.96
N LEU A 113 5.54 -14.88 -2.13
CA LEU A 113 5.79 -13.45 -2.28
C LEU A 113 6.05 -12.73 -0.95
N GLY A 114 5.67 -13.33 0.17
CA GLY A 114 5.97 -12.86 1.52
C GLY A 114 7.43 -13.05 1.91
N ASP A 115 8.13 -14.02 1.32
CA ASP A 115 9.57 -14.19 1.47
C ASP A 115 10.31 -13.33 0.44
N LYS A 116 10.92 -12.23 0.91
CA LYS A 116 11.59 -11.24 0.03
C LYS A 116 12.75 -11.83 -0.77
N ALA A 117 13.48 -12.79 -0.21
CA ALA A 117 14.61 -13.41 -0.89
C ALA A 117 14.12 -14.34 -2.00
N GLN A 118 13.14 -15.19 -1.68
CA GLN A 118 12.50 -16.09 -2.64
C GLN A 118 11.79 -15.31 -3.75
N ALA A 119 11.04 -14.26 -3.41
CA ALA A 119 10.38 -13.41 -4.37
C ALA A 119 11.39 -12.78 -5.35
N LYS A 120 12.49 -12.20 -4.84
CA LYS A 120 13.53 -11.58 -5.66
C LYS A 120 14.18 -12.58 -6.62
N GLU A 121 14.50 -13.79 -6.15
CA GLU A 121 15.09 -14.84 -7.01
C GLU A 121 14.11 -15.28 -8.09
N THR A 122 12.86 -15.54 -7.73
CA THR A 122 11.80 -15.88 -8.71
C THR A 122 11.64 -14.79 -9.77
N MET A 123 11.69 -13.50 -9.38
CA MET A 123 11.61 -12.38 -10.32
C MET A 123 12.83 -12.31 -11.25
N LYS A 124 14.03 -12.53 -10.70
CA LYS A 124 15.29 -12.58 -11.47
C LYS A 124 15.25 -13.68 -12.52
N GLU A 125 14.84 -14.89 -12.15
CA GLU A 125 14.68 -16.02 -13.06
C GLU A 125 13.65 -15.76 -14.16
N ALA A 126 12.59 -15.03 -13.84
CA ALA A 126 11.55 -14.62 -14.78
C ALA A 126 11.95 -13.46 -15.70
N GLY A 127 13.15 -12.89 -15.54
CA GLY A 127 13.63 -11.76 -16.32
C GLY A 127 13.00 -10.42 -15.91
N VAL A 128 12.36 -10.34 -14.75
CA VAL A 128 11.91 -9.07 -14.16
C VAL A 128 13.12 -8.36 -13.58
N PRO A 129 13.36 -7.08 -13.91
CA PRO A 129 14.50 -6.36 -13.37
C PRO A 129 14.48 -6.31 -11.83
N VAL A 130 15.56 -6.74 -11.20
CA VAL A 130 15.76 -6.67 -9.74
C VAL A 130 16.99 -5.85 -9.41
N ILE A 131 17.06 -5.27 -8.21
CA ILE A 131 18.26 -4.57 -7.76
C ILE A 131 19.40 -5.60 -7.68
N MET A 132 20.51 -5.30 -8.41
CA MET A 132 21.68 -6.16 -8.41
C MET A 132 22.35 -6.16 -7.04
N GLY A 133 22.84 -7.31 -6.61
CA GLY A 133 23.45 -7.47 -5.30
C GLY A 133 24.06 -8.86 -5.14
N SER A 134 24.41 -9.20 -3.89
CA SER A 134 24.95 -10.51 -3.56
C SER A 134 23.89 -11.62 -3.68
N ASP A 135 24.35 -12.79 -4.13
CA ASP A 135 23.53 -14.00 -4.07
C ASP A 135 23.62 -14.59 -2.64
N GLY A 136 22.77 -14.08 -1.74
CA GLY A 136 22.77 -14.44 -0.32
C GLY A 136 23.73 -13.63 0.54
N ALA A 137 23.96 -14.14 1.76
CA ALA A 137 24.80 -13.49 2.76
C ALA A 137 26.29 -13.46 2.35
N ILE A 138 26.95 -12.32 2.58
CA ILE A 138 28.39 -12.13 2.35
C ILE A 138 29.15 -12.22 3.67
N SER A 139 30.04 -13.22 3.78
CA SER A 139 30.95 -13.35 4.92
C SER A 139 32.39 -12.92 4.59
N ASN A 140 32.79 -13.02 3.31
CA ASN A 140 34.15 -12.74 2.85
C ASN A 140 34.30 -11.30 2.42
N ILE A 141 35.20 -10.56 3.07
CA ILE A 141 35.44 -9.13 2.78
C ILE A 141 36.01 -8.90 1.36
N HIS A 142 36.87 -9.78 0.84
CA HIS A 142 37.40 -9.63 -0.52
C HIS A 142 36.31 -9.81 -1.59
N ALA A 143 35.40 -10.78 -1.37
CA ALA A 143 34.24 -10.96 -2.24
C ALA A 143 33.30 -9.73 -2.17
N ALA A 144 33.15 -9.14 -1.01
CA ALA A 144 32.37 -7.91 -0.82
C ALA A 144 32.96 -6.72 -1.59
N HIS A 145 34.28 -6.49 -1.51
CA HIS A 145 34.95 -5.45 -2.27
C HIS A 145 34.82 -5.65 -3.80
N THR A 146 35.04 -6.89 -4.26
CA THR A 146 34.88 -7.21 -5.67
C THR A 146 33.47 -6.91 -6.16
N LEU A 147 32.45 -7.43 -5.45
CA LEU A 147 31.05 -7.18 -5.81
C LEU A 147 30.69 -5.69 -5.77
N ALA A 148 31.10 -4.96 -4.71
CA ALA A 148 30.79 -3.54 -4.58
C ALA A 148 31.41 -2.70 -5.71
N ARG A 149 32.64 -3.04 -6.15
CA ARG A 149 33.26 -2.40 -7.32
C ARG A 149 32.54 -2.73 -8.62
N ASP A 150 32.13 -3.99 -8.80
CA ASP A 150 31.36 -4.43 -9.99
C ASP A 150 29.96 -3.75 -10.05
N LEU A 151 29.29 -3.60 -8.91
CA LEU A 151 28.02 -2.87 -8.79
C LEU A 151 28.21 -1.35 -8.99
N GLY A 152 29.41 -0.85 -8.70
CA GLY A 152 29.70 0.58 -8.62
C GLY A 152 29.09 1.23 -7.37
N TYR A 153 29.87 2.12 -6.73
CA TYR A 153 29.40 2.87 -5.57
C TYR A 153 28.38 3.95 -5.96
N PRO A 154 27.46 4.37 -5.05
CA PRO A 154 27.28 3.82 -3.72
C PRO A 154 26.59 2.45 -3.74
N VAL A 155 26.88 1.63 -2.71
CA VAL A 155 26.21 0.37 -2.43
C VAL A 155 25.54 0.41 -1.07
N MET A 156 24.59 -0.50 -0.84
CA MET A 156 23.89 -0.64 0.42
C MET A 156 24.22 -1.99 1.06
N VAL A 157 24.68 -1.96 2.31
CA VAL A 157 24.84 -3.13 3.17
C VAL A 157 23.59 -3.29 4.00
N LYS A 158 22.99 -4.48 3.99
CA LYS A 158 21.74 -4.80 4.71
C LYS A 158 21.89 -6.05 5.54
N ALA A 159 21.31 -6.08 6.73
CA ALA A 159 21.14 -7.30 7.51
C ALA A 159 20.10 -8.23 6.86
N SER A 160 20.36 -9.54 6.84
CA SER A 160 19.40 -10.57 6.35
C SER A 160 18.15 -10.62 7.22
N ALA A 161 18.34 -10.58 8.55
CA ALA A 161 17.26 -10.45 9.52
C ALA A 161 17.11 -8.97 9.88
N GLY A 162 16.21 -8.22 9.24
CA GLY A 162 16.11 -6.80 9.49
C GLY A 162 14.72 -6.24 9.19
N GLY A 163 14.37 -5.16 9.90
CA GLY A 163 13.15 -4.38 9.69
C GLY A 163 13.30 -2.99 10.29
N GLY A 164 12.51 -2.02 9.80
CA GLY A 164 12.49 -0.67 10.36
C GLY A 164 13.77 0.15 10.16
N GLY A 165 14.58 -0.17 9.12
CA GLY A 165 15.79 0.59 8.78
C GLY A 165 17.02 0.27 9.61
N ARG A 166 16.96 -0.70 10.53
CA ARG A 166 18.11 -1.16 11.33
C ARG A 166 18.95 -2.17 10.56
N GLY A 167 20.27 -2.12 10.76
CA GLY A 167 21.22 -2.96 10.03
C GLY A 167 21.38 -2.57 8.56
N ILE A 168 21.05 -1.32 8.19
CA ILE A 168 21.21 -0.78 6.84
C ILE A 168 22.30 0.30 6.89
N ARG A 169 23.26 0.22 5.95
CA ARG A 169 24.33 1.21 5.77
C ARG A 169 24.53 1.51 4.30
N ILE A 170 24.62 2.79 3.97
CA ILE A 170 25.01 3.25 2.64
C ILE A 170 26.54 3.43 2.64
N VAL A 171 27.21 2.90 1.64
CA VAL A 171 28.67 2.93 1.49
C VAL A 171 29.01 3.63 0.19
N HIS A 172 29.73 4.74 0.30
CA HIS A 172 30.03 5.60 -0.85
C HIS A 172 31.37 5.30 -1.51
N SER A 173 32.27 4.59 -0.81
CA SER A 173 33.60 4.28 -1.34
C SER A 173 34.10 2.91 -0.83
N ASP A 174 35.11 2.41 -1.53
CA ASP A 174 35.74 1.13 -1.20
C ASP A 174 36.40 1.17 0.20
N ASP A 175 36.97 2.31 0.59
CA ASP A 175 37.64 2.50 1.89
C ASP A 175 36.66 2.44 3.07
N GLU A 176 35.39 2.73 2.88
CA GLU A 176 34.37 2.69 3.93
C GLU A 176 33.76 1.29 4.11
N LEU A 177 33.86 0.40 3.10
CA LEU A 177 33.08 -0.82 3.01
C LEU A 177 33.26 -1.73 4.23
N GLU A 178 34.51 -2.01 4.62
CA GLU A 178 34.81 -2.93 5.75
C GLU A 178 34.27 -2.41 7.07
N ALA A 179 34.45 -1.12 7.35
CA ALA A 179 33.96 -0.48 8.58
C ALA A 179 32.43 -0.53 8.65
N GLN A 180 31.74 -0.20 7.52
CA GLN A 180 30.27 -0.21 7.46
C GLN A 180 29.68 -1.62 7.53
N MET A 181 30.34 -2.62 6.93
CA MET A 181 29.96 -4.03 7.06
C MET A 181 30.07 -4.51 8.51
N THR A 182 31.17 -4.19 9.17
CA THR A 182 31.38 -4.55 10.58
C THR A 182 30.31 -3.92 11.48
N ALA A 183 30.04 -2.65 11.31
CA ALA A 183 28.99 -1.95 12.06
C ALA A 183 27.59 -2.55 11.80
N ALA A 184 27.27 -2.87 10.54
CA ALA A 184 26.00 -3.50 10.18
C ALA A 184 25.84 -4.88 10.82
N LYS A 185 26.89 -5.71 10.80
CA LYS A 185 26.91 -7.04 11.46
C LYS A 185 26.68 -6.94 12.96
N GLN A 186 27.39 -6.03 13.64
CA GLN A 186 27.25 -5.83 15.09
C GLN A 186 25.83 -5.38 15.46
N GLU A 187 25.26 -4.43 14.70
CA GLU A 187 23.90 -3.98 14.93
C GLU A 187 22.88 -5.10 14.69
N ALA A 188 23.05 -5.86 13.59
CA ALA A 188 22.19 -6.99 13.26
C ALA A 188 22.22 -8.08 14.33
N LEU A 189 23.40 -8.44 14.81
CA LEU A 189 23.57 -9.42 15.89
C LEU A 189 22.88 -8.94 17.17
N ALA A 190 23.09 -7.68 17.55
CA ALA A 190 22.50 -7.12 18.76
C ALA A 190 20.98 -7.00 18.71
N CYS A 191 20.41 -6.64 17.54
CA CYS A 191 18.97 -6.40 17.37
C CYS A 191 18.18 -7.66 17.02
N PHE A 192 18.78 -8.60 16.28
CA PHE A 192 18.06 -9.71 15.65
C PHE A 192 18.66 -11.10 15.96
N GLY A 193 19.83 -11.14 16.61
CA GLY A 193 20.52 -12.40 16.91
C GLY A 193 21.14 -13.10 15.69
N ASN A 194 21.20 -12.43 14.54
CA ASN A 194 21.80 -12.91 13.30
C ASN A 194 22.66 -11.80 12.69
N ASP A 195 23.93 -12.10 12.37
CA ASP A 195 24.90 -11.16 11.80
C ASP A 195 25.08 -11.28 10.27
N GLU A 196 24.24 -12.07 9.62
CA GLU A 196 24.25 -12.20 8.17
C GLU A 196 23.90 -10.87 7.50
N ILE A 197 24.75 -10.45 6.56
CA ILE A 197 24.55 -9.25 5.75
C ILE A 197 24.68 -9.58 4.28
N TYR A 198 24.03 -8.78 3.44
CA TYR A 198 24.17 -8.79 2.00
C TYR A 198 24.40 -7.38 1.46
N ILE A 199 24.89 -7.28 0.22
CA ILE A 199 25.21 -6.04 -0.46
C ILE A 199 24.29 -5.89 -1.67
N GLU A 200 23.74 -4.69 -1.86
CA GLU A 200 22.95 -4.34 -3.03
C GLU A 200 23.43 -3.00 -3.61
N LYS A 201 23.19 -2.79 -4.91
CA LYS A 201 23.32 -1.47 -5.50
C LYS A 201 22.40 -0.48 -4.79
N PHE A 202 22.92 0.65 -4.34
CA PHE A 202 22.09 1.73 -3.83
C PHE A 202 21.54 2.55 -4.99
N ILE A 203 20.23 2.72 -5.04
CA ILE A 203 19.56 3.58 -6.01
C ILE A 203 19.38 4.95 -5.36
N GLU A 204 20.06 5.96 -5.90
CA GLU A 204 20.02 7.32 -5.39
C GLU A 204 18.72 8.00 -5.81
N ASP A 205 18.05 8.64 -4.85
CA ASP A 205 16.83 9.45 -5.04
C ASP A 205 15.78 8.80 -5.97
N PRO A 206 15.41 7.51 -5.72
CA PRO A 206 14.49 6.82 -6.60
C PRO A 206 13.06 7.34 -6.45
N LYS A 207 12.29 7.20 -7.52
CA LYS A 207 10.83 7.21 -7.43
C LYS A 207 10.32 5.84 -6.98
N HIS A 208 9.28 5.85 -6.14
CA HIS A 208 8.50 4.66 -5.82
C HIS A 208 7.30 4.62 -6.76
N ILE A 209 7.40 3.81 -7.79
CA ILE A 209 6.35 3.63 -8.79
C ILE A 209 5.82 2.20 -8.68
N GLU A 210 4.51 2.07 -8.66
CA GLU A 210 3.89 0.76 -8.55
C GLU A 210 2.88 0.50 -9.67
N ILE A 211 2.72 -0.76 -10.05
CA ILE A 211 1.81 -1.18 -11.11
C ILE A 211 0.66 -2.00 -10.51
N GLN A 212 -0.56 -1.52 -10.70
CA GLN A 212 -1.76 -2.27 -10.36
C GLN A 212 -1.99 -3.39 -11.38
N ILE A 213 -2.20 -4.62 -10.88
CA ILE A 213 -2.60 -5.74 -11.73
C ILE A 213 -3.95 -6.32 -11.33
N LEU A 214 -4.60 -6.97 -12.28
CA LEU A 214 -5.70 -7.91 -12.08
C LEU A 214 -5.37 -9.22 -12.79
N ALA A 215 -5.59 -10.33 -12.10
CA ALA A 215 -5.35 -11.67 -12.63
C ALA A 215 -6.55 -12.56 -12.33
N ASP A 216 -7.04 -13.30 -13.33
CA ASP A 216 -8.16 -14.22 -13.14
C ASP A 216 -7.70 -15.64 -12.76
N ASN A 217 -8.67 -16.55 -12.61
CA ASN A 217 -8.38 -17.95 -12.28
C ASN A 217 -7.93 -18.78 -13.50
N TYR A 218 -7.87 -18.18 -14.69
CA TYR A 218 -7.66 -18.87 -15.96
C TYR A 218 -6.34 -18.51 -16.63
N GLY A 219 -5.55 -17.62 -15.98
CA GLY A 219 -4.22 -17.22 -16.45
C GLY A 219 -4.19 -15.89 -17.20
N ASP A 220 -5.33 -15.22 -17.34
CA ASP A 220 -5.37 -13.88 -17.91
C ASP A 220 -4.89 -12.86 -16.84
N VAL A 221 -3.93 -12.01 -17.21
CA VAL A 221 -3.36 -10.97 -16.35
C VAL A 221 -3.26 -9.69 -17.14
N ILE A 222 -3.80 -8.62 -16.58
CA ILE A 222 -3.73 -7.26 -17.12
C ILE A 222 -3.13 -6.29 -16.10
N TYR A 223 -2.54 -5.19 -16.57
CA TYR A 223 -2.11 -4.07 -15.72
C TYR A 223 -2.97 -2.82 -15.99
N LEU A 224 -3.13 -1.99 -14.97
CA LEU A 224 -4.06 -0.86 -14.95
C LEU A 224 -3.32 0.49 -14.83
N GLY A 225 -2.10 0.56 -15.34
CA GLY A 225 -1.24 1.74 -15.23
C GLY A 225 -0.49 1.80 -13.90
N GLU A 226 0.25 2.88 -13.75
CA GLU A 226 1.08 3.13 -12.57
C GLU A 226 0.45 4.12 -11.60
N ARG A 227 0.92 4.03 -10.34
CA ARG A 227 0.79 5.05 -9.30
C ARG A 227 2.17 5.50 -8.87
N ASP A 228 2.33 6.80 -8.64
CA ASP A 228 3.52 7.38 -8.00
C ASP A 228 3.25 7.52 -6.51
N CYS A 229 3.99 6.77 -5.72
CA CYS A 229 3.88 6.70 -4.27
C CYS A 229 5.15 7.24 -3.58
N SER A 230 5.89 8.13 -4.23
CA SER A 230 7.17 8.64 -3.74
C SER A 230 7.02 9.60 -2.57
N MET A 231 5.86 10.24 -2.39
CA MET A 231 5.63 11.11 -1.22
C MET A 231 5.43 10.26 0.04
N GLN A 232 6.56 9.97 0.72
CA GLN A 232 6.60 9.10 1.90
C GLN A 232 7.28 9.78 3.07
N ARG A 233 6.75 9.54 4.27
CA ARG A 233 7.37 9.91 5.53
C ARG A 233 7.68 8.62 6.30
N ARG A 234 8.96 8.38 6.66
CA ARG A 234 9.38 7.16 7.37
C ARG A 234 8.87 5.87 6.70
N ASN A 235 8.97 5.81 5.37
CA ASN A 235 8.48 4.70 4.52
C ASN A 235 6.96 4.49 4.55
N GLN A 236 6.18 5.48 5.00
CA GLN A 236 4.73 5.48 4.92
C GLN A 236 4.28 6.46 3.85
N LYS A 237 3.49 5.99 2.90
CA LYS A 237 2.89 6.78 1.84
C LYS A 237 1.96 7.82 2.46
N VAL A 238 2.06 9.07 2.03
CA VAL A 238 1.31 10.23 2.55
C VAL A 238 0.38 10.82 1.51
N LEU A 239 0.89 10.86 0.26
CA LEU A 239 0.18 11.34 -0.90
C LEU A 239 0.60 10.48 -2.11
N GLU A 240 -0.37 10.11 -2.93
CA GLU A 240 -0.17 9.32 -4.14
C GLU A 240 -0.84 9.99 -5.34
N GLU A 241 -0.27 9.79 -6.53
CA GLU A 241 -0.87 10.29 -7.78
C GLU A 241 -0.79 9.28 -8.94
N ALA A 242 -1.72 9.37 -9.86
CA ALA A 242 -1.78 8.55 -11.08
C ALA A 242 -2.28 9.40 -12.26
N PRO A 243 -1.59 9.34 -13.42
CA PRO A 243 -0.28 8.72 -13.67
C PRO A 243 0.86 9.43 -12.93
N SER A 244 2.08 8.83 -12.93
CA SER A 244 3.26 9.48 -12.37
C SER A 244 3.64 10.76 -13.13
N PRO A 245 3.96 11.87 -12.43
CA PRO A 245 4.41 13.11 -13.05
C PRO A 245 5.90 13.10 -13.43
N ALA A 246 6.61 12.01 -13.17
CA ALA A 246 8.05 11.93 -13.44
C ALA A 246 8.36 12.20 -14.92
N SER A 247 9.32 13.06 -15.21
CA SER A 247 9.67 13.49 -16.56
C SER A 247 10.13 12.34 -17.48
N PHE A 248 10.63 11.25 -16.90
CA PHE A 248 11.04 10.04 -17.63
C PHE A 248 9.85 9.10 -17.93
N MET A 249 8.70 9.29 -17.27
CA MET A 249 7.54 8.43 -17.46
C MET A 249 6.86 8.74 -18.80
N ASN A 250 6.71 7.71 -19.60
CA ASN A 250 6.04 7.76 -20.89
C ASN A 250 5.35 6.42 -21.19
N GLU A 251 4.58 6.37 -22.30
CA GLU A 251 3.84 5.17 -22.69
C GLU A 251 4.74 3.92 -22.87
N GLU A 252 5.95 4.09 -23.39
CA GLU A 252 6.87 2.98 -23.60
C GLU A 252 7.36 2.40 -22.26
N LEU A 253 7.77 3.25 -21.31
CA LEU A 253 8.21 2.82 -20.00
C LEU A 253 7.03 2.19 -19.20
N ARG A 254 5.86 2.82 -19.24
CA ARG A 254 4.63 2.28 -18.64
C ARG A 254 4.33 0.87 -19.16
N ALA A 255 4.40 0.68 -20.47
CA ALA A 255 4.18 -0.63 -21.07
C ALA A 255 5.26 -1.66 -20.69
N LYS A 256 6.53 -1.26 -20.56
CA LYS A 256 7.62 -2.13 -20.10
C LYS A 256 7.39 -2.56 -18.65
N MET A 257 7.08 -1.62 -17.76
CA MET A 257 6.79 -1.89 -16.34
C MET A 257 5.54 -2.75 -16.19
N GLY A 258 4.48 -2.45 -16.95
CA GLY A 258 3.25 -3.23 -16.97
C GLY A 258 3.47 -4.67 -17.41
N LYS A 259 4.26 -4.91 -18.47
CA LYS A 259 4.63 -6.26 -18.91
C LYS A 259 5.46 -7.00 -17.85
N ALA A 260 6.41 -6.32 -17.21
CA ALA A 260 7.19 -6.90 -16.12
C ALA A 260 6.28 -7.30 -14.95
N ALA A 261 5.32 -6.45 -14.58
CA ALA A 261 4.34 -6.73 -13.55
C ALA A 261 3.43 -7.92 -13.89
N CYS A 262 2.95 -8.02 -15.13
CA CYS A 262 2.19 -9.18 -15.59
C CYS A 262 3.03 -10.46 -15.59
N THR A 263 4.32 -10.39 -15.95
CA THR A 263 5.25 -11.53 -15.89
C THR A 263 5.42 -11.99 -14.45
N ALA A 264 5.66 -11.07 -13.52
CA ALA A 264 5.77 -11.36 -12.09
C ALA A 264 4.53 -12.10 -11.57
N ALA A 265 3.33 -11.59 -11.88
CA ALA A 265 2.08 -12.22 -11.46
C ALA A 265 1.89 -13.64 -12.05
N LYS A 266 2.21 -13.82 -13.33
CA LYS A 266 2.07 -15.12 -14.02
C LYS A 266 2.98 -16.19 -13.44
N VAL A 267 4.24 -15.87 -13.21
CA VAL A 267 5.23 -16.81 -12.64
C VAL A 267 4.82 -17.28 -11.24
N CYS A 268 4.22 -16.38 -10.46
CA CYS A 268 3.73 -16.70 -9.11
C CYS A 268 2.33 -17.36 -9.10
N GLY A 269 1.75 -17.66 -10.25
CA GLY A 269 0.38 -18.20 -10.33
C GLY A 269 -0.63 -17.30 -9.62
N TYR A 270 -0.39 -15.99 -9.66
CA TYR A 270 -1.19 -15.00 -8.94
C TYR A 270 -2.61 -14.91 -9.48
N ARG A 271 -3.56 -14.63 -8.60
CA ARG A 271 -4.95 -14.32 -8.95
C ARG A 271 -5.47 -13.17 -8.09
N ASN A 272 -6.52 -12.50 -8.55
CA ASN A 272 -7.18 -11.36 -7.94
C ASN A 272 -6.38 -10.05 -8.13
N ALA A 273 -6.70 -9.00 -7.35
CA ALA A 273 -5.99 -7.74 -7.42
C ALA A 273 -4.67 -7.83 -6.65
N GLY A 274 -3.62 -7.27 -7.23
CA GLY A 274 -2.30 -7.15 -6.61
C GLY A 274 -1.55 -5.96 -7.16
N THR A 275 -0.44 -5.62 -6.50
CA THR A 275 0.39 -4.47 -6.89
C THR A 275 1.85 -4.85 -6.85
N ILE A 276 2.56 -4.56 -7.93
CA ILE A 276 4.00 -4.73 -8.01
C ILE A 276 4.66 -3.38 -7.81
N GLU A 277 5.47 -3.26 -6.77
CA GLU A 277 6.22 -2.06 -6.42
C GLU A 277 7.62 -2.09 -7.04
N PHE A 278 8.02 -0.95 -7.62
CA PHE A 278 9.32 -0.74 -8.25
C PHE A 278 10.00 0.50 -7.69
N LEU A 279 11.32 0.44 -7.57
CA LEU A 279 12.16 1.63 -7.51
C LEU A 279 12.56 2.01 -8.93
N VAL A 280 12.39 3.28 -9.29
CA VAL A 280 12.74 3.80 -10.62
C VAL A 280 13.78 4.90 -10.46
N ASP A 281 14.94 4.74 -11.11
CA ASP A 281 16.01 5.73 -11.07
C ASP A 281 15.71 6.94 -11.99
N LYS A 282 16.53 7.97 -11.88
CA LYS A 282 16.41 9.21 -12.67
C LYS A 282 16.51 9.03 -14.19
N ASN A 283 16.96 7.85 -14.64
CA ASN A 283 17.08 7.50 -16.07
C ASN A 283 15.91 6.63 -16.55
N GLY A 284 14.93 6.36 -15.68
CA GLY A 284 13.80 5.49 -16.00
C GLY A 284 14.11 3.98 -15.94
N LYS A 285 15.26 3.58 -15.37
CA LYS A 285 15.50 2.16 -15.08
C LYS A 285 14.73 1.78 -13.83
N PHE A 286 13.97 0.70 -13.91
CA PHE A 286 13.13 0.24 -12.82
C PHE A 286 13.60 -1.11 -12.30
N TYR A 287 13.35 -1.34 -11.01
CA TYR A 287 13.79 -2.53 -10.29
C TYR A 287 12.67 -2.99 -9.36
N PHE A 288 12.33 -4.27 -9.42
CA PHE A 288 11.35 -4.90 -8.53
C PHE A 288 11.77 -4.71 -7.07
N MET A 289 10.85 -4.27 -6.25
CA MET A 289 11.02 -4.12 -4.82
C MET A 289 10.25 -5.20 -4.05
N GLU A 290 8.94 -5.25 -4.25
CA GLU A 290 8.06 -6.25 -3.65
C GLU A 290 6.72 -6.34 -4.40
N MET A 291 5.94 -7.36 -4.08
CA MET A 291 4.56 -7.47 -4.53
C MET A 291 3.63 -7.51 -3.34
N ASN A 292 2.67 -6.59 -3.31
CA ASN A 292 1.58 -6.60 -2.34
C ASN A 292 0.46 -7.52 -2.84
N THR A 293 0.21 -8.58 -2.08
CA THR A 293 -0.73 -9.65 -2.45
C THR A 293 -2.17 -9.35 -2.02
N ARG A 294 -2.58 -8.11 -2.18
CA ARG A 294 -3.87 -7.54 -1.75
C ARG A 294 -4.21 -6.29 -2.54
N ILE A 295 -5.39 -5.75 -2.30
CA ILE A 295 -5.72 -4.38 -2.70
C ILE A 295 -4.91 -3.38 -1.85
N GLN A 296 -4.50 -2.28 -2.44
CA GLN A 296 -3.76 -1.20 -1.76
C GLN A 296 -4.69 -0.09 -1.26
N VAL A 297 -4.22 0.73 -0.29
CA VAL A 297 -4.95 1.91 0.21
C VAL A 297 -5.28 2.84 -0.94
N GLU A 298 -4.31 3.13 -1.80
CA GLU A 298 -4.31 4.05 -2.92
C GLU A 298 -4.97 3.53 -4.22
N HIS A 299 -5.68 2.39 -4.14
CA HIS A 299 -6.43 1.87 -5.30
C HIS A 299 -7.42 2.87 -5.93
N PRO A 300 -8.01 3.81 -5.18
CA PRO A 300 -8.98 4.76 -5.74
C PRO A 300 -8.44 5.64 -6.85
N ILE A 301 -7.15 6.00 -6.86
CA ILE A 301 -6.59 6.81 -7.95
C ILE A 301 -6.50 6.02 -9.26
N THR A 302 -6.20 4.72 -9.20
CA THR A 302 -6.29 3.84 -10.38
C THR A 302 -7.72 3.73 -10.87
N GLU A 303 -8.70 3.53 -9.97
CA GLU A 303 -10.12 3.52 -10.33
C GLU A 303 -10.54 4.82 -11.02
N ALA A 304 -10.06 5.96 -10.52
CA ALA A 304 -10.40 7.28 -11.05
C ALA A 304 -9.89 7.51 -12.48
N VAL A 305 -8.66 7.06 -12.79
CA VAL A 305 -8.06 7.28 -14.12
C VAL A 305 -8.40 6.20 -15.14
N THR A 306 -8.81 4.99 -14.70
CA THR A 306 -9.16 3.88 -15.59
C THR A 306 -10.65 3.62 -15.75
N GLY A 307 -11.46 4.08 -14.79
CA GLY A 307 -12.88 3.73 -14.70
C GLY A 307 -13.16 2.30 -14.25
N VAL A 308 -12.13 1.54 -13.84
CA VAL A 308 -12.27 0.14 -13.39
C VAL A 308 -12.46 0.10 -11.88
N ASP A 309 -13.58 -0.41 -11.40
CA ASP A 309 -13.84 -0.65 -9.97
C ASP A 309 -13.10 -1.93 -9.51
N LEU A 310 -11.98 -1.74 -8.80
CA LEU A 310 -11.09 -2.82 -8.38
C LEU A 310 -11.75 -3.77 -7.38
N VAL A 311 -12.54 -3.26 -6.45
CA VAL A 311 -13.22 -4.09 -5.45
C VAL A 311 -14.29 -4.96 -6.10
N LYS A 312 -15.02 -4.43 -7.08
CA LYS A 312 -15.95 -5.24 -7.88
C LYS A 312 -15.22 -6.32 -8.68
N GLN A 313 -14.07 -6.00 -9.29
CA GLN A 313 -13.28 -6.99 -10.00
C GLN A 313 -12.78 -8.09 -9.05
N GLN A 314 -12.37 -7.75 -7.82
CA GLN A 314 -12.00 -8.76 -6.83
C GLN A 314 -13.15 -9.75 -6.53
N LEU A 315 -14.37 -9.25 -6.38
CA LEU A 315 -15.57 -10.07 -6.15
C LEU A 315 -15.88 -10.97 -7.36
N LEU A 316 -15.82 -10.42 -8.58
CA LEU A 316 -16.07 -11.15 -9.82
C LEU A 316 -15.06 -12.28 -10.02
N ILE A 317 -13.77 -11.98 -9.92
CA ILE A 317 -12.70 -12.95 -10.08
C ILE A 317 -12.79 -14.06 -9.03
N ALA A 318 -13.00 -13.71 -7.77
CA ALA A 318 -13.13 -14.67 -6.68
C ALA A 318 -14.36 -15.58 -6.85
N SER A 319 -15.43 -15.08 -7.50
CA SER A 319 -16.61 -15.88 -7.82
C SER A 319 -16.42 -16.81 -9.03
N GLY A 320 -15.20 -16.88 -9.60
CA GLY A 320 -14.86 -17.75 -10.72
C GLY A 320 -15.11 -17.14 -12.10
N GLN A 321 -15.38 -15.84 -12.19
CA GLN A 321 -15.55 -15.19 -13.50
C GLN A 321 -14.19 -14.88 -14.14
N ARG A 322 -14.14 -14.93 -15.48
CA ARG A 322 -12.99 -14.43 -16.25
C ARG A 322 -12.94 -12.91 -16.23
N LEU A 323 -11.74 -12.38 -16.42
CA LEU A 323 -11.59 -10.94 -16.71
C LEU A 323 -12.39 -10.60 -17.97
N SER A 324 -13.34 -9.68 -17.81
CA SER A 324 -14.13 -9.15 -18.93
C SER A 324 -13.45 -7.96 -19.61
N ILE A 325 -12.40 -7.44 -19.01
CA ILE A 325 -11.62 -6.28 -19.44
C ILE A 325 -10.33 -6.81 -20.08
N LYS A 326 -10.02 -6.37 -21.30
CA LYS A 326 -8.76 -6.69 -21.97
C LYS A 326 -7.75 -5.57 -21.76
N GLN A 327 -6.46 -5.89 -21.96
CA GLN A 327 -5.40 -4.88 -21.84
C GLN A 327 -5.58 -3.68 -22.78
N GLU A 328 -6.09 -3.93 -23.98
CA GLU A 328 -6.35 -2.89 -24.99
C GLU A 328 -7.48 -1.92 -24.62
N ASP A 329 -8.36 -2.32 -23.69
CA ASP A 329 -9.46 -1.49 -23.19
C ASP A 329 -9.01 -0.51 -22.13
N ILE A 330 -7.84 -0.74 -21.49
CA ILE A 330 -7.33 0.10 -20.43
C ILE A 330 -6.75 1.39 -21.00
N LYS A 331 -7.36 2.50 -20.62
CA LYS A 331 -6.93 3.86 -20.98
C LYS A 331 -6.85 4.69 -19.72
N LEU A 332 -5.73 5.37 -19.54
CA LEU A 332 -5.58 6.35 -18.47
C LEU A 332 -6.16 7.68 -18.93
N THR A 333 -7.16 8.17 -18.21
CA THR A 333 -7.87 9.42 -18.56
C THR A 333 -7.72 10.41 -17.41
N GLY A 334 -7.18 11.58 -17.72
CA GLY A 334 -6.98 12.64 -16.73
C GLY A 334 -5.85 12.34 -15.76
N HIS A 335 -5.97 12.90 -14.56
CA HIS A 335 -5.00 12.74 -13.47
C HIS A 335 -5.72 12.68 -12.13
N ALA A 336 -5.33 11.77 -11.27
CA ALA A 336 -5.90 11.62 -9.94
C ALA A 336 -4.83 11.78 -8.87
N ILE A 337 -5.20 12.38 -7.74
CA ILE A 337 -4.36 12.54 -6.55
C ILE A 337 -5.15 12.04 -5.35
N GLU A 338 -4.51 11.29 -4.48
CA GLU A 338 -5.03 10.87 -3.18
C GLU A 338 -4.18 11.48 -2.07
N CYS A 339 -4.83 12.07 -1.06
CA CYS A 339 -4.21 12.44 0.20
C CYS A 339 -4.77 11.56 1.32
N ARG A 340 -3.90 10.90 2.07
CA ARG A 340 -4.29 10.17 3.28
C ARG A 340 -4.57 11.16 4.39
N ILE A 341 -5.78 11.12 4.93
CA ILE A 341 -6.20 11.98 6.03
C ILE A 341 -6.09 11.18 7.33
N ASN A 342 -5.16 11.59 8.18
CA ASN A 342 -4.85 10.91 9.43
C ASN A 342 -5.21 11.79 10.63
N ALA A 343 -5.75 11.18 11.67
CA ALA A 343 -5.91 11.80 12.98
C ALA A 343 -4.57 11.82 13.73
N GLU A 344 -3.70 12.75 13.31
CA GLU A 344 -2.33 12.94 13.81
C GLU A 344 -2.03 14.41 13.96
N ASN A 345 -1.13 14.76 14.89
CA ASN A 345 -0.64 16.12 15.04
C ASN A 345 0.75 16.26 14.36
N PRO A 346 0.84 16.90 13.18
CA PRO A 346 2.11 17.05 12.46
C PRO A 346 3.14 17.91 13.20
N LEU A 347 2.71 18.87 14.04
CA LEU A 347 3.61 19.71 14.86
C LEU A 347 4.25 18.90 16.00
N LEU A 348 3.59 17.84 16.47
CA LEU A 348 4.07 16.91 17.48
C LEU A 348 4.61 15.62 16.87
N ASP A 349 5.38 15.71 15.79
CA ASP A 349 5.99 14.60 15.08
C ASP A 349 4.98 13.51 14.62
N PHE A 350 3.79 13.96 14.18
CA PHE A 350 2.69 13.10 13.73
C PHE A 350 2.20 12.12 14.81
N ARG A 351 2.21 12.57 16.06
CA ARG A 351 1.65 11.77 17.15
C ARG A 351 0.16 11.54 16.90
N PRO A 352 -0.34 10.28 17.01
CA PRO A 352 -1.77 9.97 16.88
C PRO A 352 -2.63 10.83 17.80
N SER A 353 -3.77 11.25 17.30
CA SER A 353 -4.76 12.08 18.00
C SER A 353 -6.12 11.38 18.07
N PRO A 354 -6.26 10.30 18.86
CA PRO A 354 -7.55 9.66 19.08
C PRO A 354 -8.49 10.59 19.81
N GLY A 355 -9.79 10.37 19.68
CA GLY A 355 -10.80 11.17 20.38
C GLY A 355 -12.07 11.36 19.56
N ARG A 356 -12.97 12.20 20.09
CA ARG A 356 -14.29 12.41 19.51
C ARG A 356 -14.29 13.53 18.49
N ILE A 357 -14.79 13.22 17.28
CA ILE A 357 -15.04 14.20 16.23
C ILE A 357 -16.27 15.03 16.62
N LYS A 358 -16.07 16.33 16.88
CA LYS A 358 -17.13 17.27 17.26
C LYS A 358 -17.87 17.81 16.04
N SER A 359 -17.10 18.23 15.01
CA SER A 359 -17.63 18.68 13.73
C SER A 359 -16.88 18.01 12.60
N LEU A 360 -17.58 17.69 11.53
CA LEU A 360 -17.02 17.11 10.31
C LEU A 360 -17.69 17.77 9.11
N PHE A 361 -16.89 18.37 8.23
CA PHE A 361 -17.32 18.77 6.90
C PHE A 361 -16.43 18.05 5.87
N ILE A 362 -17.07 17.30 4.99
CA ILE A 362 -16.42 16.54 3.92
C ILE A 362 -16.64 17.30 2.62
N PRO A 363 -15.57 17.71 1.90
CA PRO A 363 -15.68 18.39 0.63
C PRO A 363 -16.37 17.52 -0.42
N GLY A 364 -17.08 18.13 -1.33
CA GLY A 364 -17.79 17.47 -2.41
C GLY A 364 -17.75 18.30 -3.68
N GLY A 365 -18.17 17.72 -4.80
CA GLY A 365 -18.21 18.38 -6.10
C GLY A 365 -17.65 17.50 -7.23
N PRO A 366 -17.66 17.99 -8.48
CA PRO A 366 -17.21 17.21 -9.63
C PRO A 366 -15.76 16.76 -9.52
N GLY A 367 -15.53 15.43 -9.55
CA GLY A 367 -14.20 14.84 -9.45
C GLY A 367 -13.63 14.80 -8.03
N ILE A 368 -14.46 14.94 -6.99
CA ILE A 368 -14.10 14.74 -5.59
C ILE A 368 -14.71 13.43 -5.08
N ARG A 369 -13.89 12.61 -4.47
CA ARG A 369 -14.29 11.39 -3.76
C ARG A 369 -13.64 11.36 -2.38
N VAL A 370 -14.40 10.99 -1.37
CA VAL A 370 -13.88 10.76 -0.03
C VAL A 370 -14.26 9.37 0.43
N ASP A 371 -13.25 8.52 0.64
CA ASP A 371 -13.42 7.21 1.24
C ASP A 371 -13.15 7.32 2.74
N THR A 372 -14.17 7.19 3.56
CA THR A 372 -14.07 7.34 5.02
C THR A 372 -15.11 6.48 5.74
N ALA A 373 -14.81 6.18 7.00
CA ALA A 373 -15.73 5.53 7.93
C ALA A 373 -16.07 6.41 9.14
N VAL A 374 -15.52 7.64 9.20
CA VAL A 374 -15.82 8.55 10.31
C VAL A 374 -17.03 9.42 9.99
N TYR A 375 -17.70 9.85 11.05
CA TYR A 375 -18.87 10.73 11.00
C TYR A 375 -18.86 11.66 12.22
N GLN A 376 -19.66 12.70 12.19
CA GLN A 376 -19.79 13.63 13.32
C GLN A 376 -20.25 12.88 14.57
N GLY A 377 -19.52 13.02 15.66
CA GLY A 377 -19.75 12.33 16.92
C GLY A 377 -19.06 10.97 17.07
N TYR A 378 -18.39 10.48 16.00
CA TYR A 378 -17.61 9.24 16.06
C TYR A 378 -16.39 9.42 16.99
N GLU A 379 -16.10 8.38 17.75
CA GLU A 379 -14.91 8.31 18.60
C GLU A 379 -13.83 7.48 17.94
N ILE A 380 -12.72 8.14 17.57
CA ILE A 380 -11.55 7.47 16.97
C ILE A 380 -10.83 6.70 18.08
N PRO A 381 -10.78 5.35 18.00
CA PRO A 381 -10.16 4.54 19.04
C PRO A 381 -8.62 4.60 18.94
N PRO A 382 -7.90 4.50 20.07
CA PRO A 382 -6.43 4.55 20.08
C PRO A 382 -5.74 3.22 19.73
N TYR A 383 -6.48 2.21 19.31
CA TYR A 383 -5.99 0.83 19.14
C TYR A 383 -5.56 0.49 17.72
N TYR A 384 -5.90 1.33 16.74
CA TYR A 384 -5.72 1.06 15.31
C TYR A 384 -4.99 2.20 14.62
N ASP A 385 -4.74 2.03 13.33
CA ASP A 385 -4.13 3.05 12.49
C ASP A 385 -4.90 4.39 12.57
N SER A 386 -4.17 5.50 12.49
CA SER A 386 -4.70 6.86 12.60
C SER A 386 -5.45 7.34 11.37
N MET A 387 -5.42 6.62 10.25
CA MET A 387 -6.08 7.03 9.01
C MET A 387 -7.60 7.03 9.17
N ILE A 388 -8.20 8.21 9.01
CA ILE A 388 -9.65 8.45 9.14
C ILE A 388 -10.35 8.60 7.79
N GLY A 389 -9.60 8.77 6.73
CA GLY A 389 -10.15 8.87 5.38
C GLY A 389 -9.08 9.08 4.32
N LYS A 390 -9.53 9.01 3.09
CA LYS A 390 -8.76 9.32 1.89
C LYS A 390 -9.53 10.36 1.10
N LEU A 391 -8.87 11.47 0.79
CA LEU A 391 -9.41 12.48 -0.11
C LEU A 391 -8.82 12.22 -1.49
N ILE A 392 -9.65 11.91 -2.44
CA ILE A 392 -9.28 11.60 -3.81
C ILE A 392 -9.87 12.66 -4.73
N VAL A 393 -9.07 13.18 -5.64
CA VAL A 393 -9.53 14.10 -6.68
C VAL A 393 -9.20 13.54 -8.06
N HIS A 394 -10.01 13.87 -9.05
CA HIS A 394 -9.79 13.58 -10.45
C HIS A 394 -9.99 14.82 -11.30
N GLY A 395 -9.00 15.19 -12.09
CA GLY A 395 -9.01 16.30 -13.04
C GLY A 395 -8.72 15.83 -14.46
N LYS A 396 -9.01 16.65 -15.45
CA LYS A 396 -8.68 16.37 -16.86
C LYS A 396 -7.16 16.29 -17.11
N ASN A 397 -6.38 16.93 -16.25
CA ASN A 397 -4.93 16.94 -16.23
C ASN A 397 -4.43 17.18 -14.79
N ARG A 398 -3.11 17.11 -14.58
CA ARG A 398 -2.48 17.27 -13.27
C ARG A 398 -2.74 18.64 -12.63
N GLU A 399 -2.69 19.71 -13.40
CA GLU A 399 -2.95 21.09 -12.92
C GLU A 399 -4.36 21.21 -12.33
N GLU A 400 -5.37 20.68 -13.03
CA GLU A 400 -6.75 20.67 -12.53
C GLU A 400 -6.89 19.79 -11.29
N ALA A 401 -6.23 18.63 -11.24
CA ALA A 401 -6.23 17.76 -10.06
C ALA A 401 -5.60 18.46 -8.85
N ILE A 402 -4.46 19.15 -9.01
CA ILE A 402 -3.81 19.94 -7.96
C ILE A 402 -4.73 21.07 -7.48
N ALA A 403 -5.36 21.80 -8.40
CA ALA A 403 -6.30 22.85 -8.05
C ALA A 403 -7.49 22.31 -7.24
N LYS A 404 -8.06 21.17 -7.67
CA LYS A 404 -9.14 20.49 -6.94
C LYS A 404 -8.71 20.04 -5.55
N MET A 405 -7.54 19.40 -5.44
CA MET A 405 -7.03 18.96 -4.14
C MET A 405 -6.79 20.13 -3.21
N THR A 406 -6.26 21.24 -3.73
CA THR A 406 -5.98 22.43 -2.94
C THR A 406 -7.25 23.01 -2.30
N TRP A 407 -8.33 23.19 -3.07
CA TRP A 407 -9.55 23.73 -2.49
C TRP A 407 -10.28 22.68 -1.64
N ALA A 408 -10.27 21.40 -2.04
CA ALA A 408 -10.92 20.35 -1.27
C ALA A 408 -10.27 20.16 0.12
N LEU A 409 -8.93 20.22 0.22
CA LEU A 409 -8.23 20.22 1.51
C LEU A 409 -8.58 21.46 2.35
N SER A 410 -8.74 22.65 1.72
CA SER A 410 -9.10 23.87 2.46
C SER A 410 -10.53 23.86 3.01
N GLU A 411 -11.40 23.02 2.45
CA GLU A 411 -12.77 22.81 2.91
C GLU A 411 -12.92 21.62 3.85
N PHE A 412 -11.92 20.74 3.95
CA PHE A 412 -12.00 19.53 4.77
C PHE A 412 -11.82 19.88 6.25
N ILE A 413 -12.93 19.94 6.98
CA ILE A 413 -12.94 20.33 8.39
C ILE A 413 -13.15 19.11 9.28
N VAL A 414 -12.22 18.88 10.21
CA VAL A 414 -12.34 17.91 11.30
C VAL A 414 -12.03 18.62 12.60
N ASP A 415 -13.02 18.81 13.45
CA ASP A 415 -12.86 19.44 14.77
C ASP A 415 -12.97 18.40 15.88
N GLY A 416 -12.22 18.61 16.96
CA GLY A 416 -12.17 17.75 18.14
C GLY A 416 -10.94 16.85 18.22
N VAL A 417 -10.24 16.63 17.10
CA VAL A 417 -8.96 15.89 17.01
C VAL A 417 -8.02 16.64 16.09
N ALA A 418 -6.70 16.48 16.30
CA ALA A 418 -5.73 16.99 15.34
C ALA A 418 -5.65 16.09 14.11
N THR A 419 -5.46 16.69 12.94
CA THR A 419 -5.31 15.96 11.66
C THR A 419 -4.12 16.50 10.87
N ASN A 420 -3.72 15.74 9.84
CA ASN A 420 -2.66 16.14 8.92
C ASN A 420 -3.17 16.97 7.72
N VAL A 421 -4.40 17.47 7.72
CA VAL A 421 -5.00 18.22 6.59
C VAL A 421 -4.17 19.44 6.20
N ASP A 422 -3.75 20.26 7.18
CA ASP A 422 -2.93 21.45 6.92
C ASP A 422 -1.55 21.09 6.38
N PHE A 423 -0.96 20.01 6.87
CA PHE A 423 0.28 19.47 6.33
C PHE A 423 0.12 19.09 4.84
N GLN A 424 -0.96 18.36 4.48
CA GLN A 424 -1.28 18.01 3.10
C GLN A 424 -1.46 19.25 2.22
N LEU A 425 -2.17 20.26 2.72
CA LEU A 425 -2.40 21.51 1.99
C LEU A 425 -1.09 22.26 1.71
N LYS A 426 -0.14 22.25 2.65
CA LYS A 426 1.19 22.84 2.45
C LYS A 426 2.03 22.00 1.49
N LEU A 427 1.99 20.69 1.63
CA LEU A 427 2.73 19.75 0.79
C LEU A 427 2.36 19.92 -0.69
N ILE A 428 1.06 19.97 -1.01
CA ILE A 428 0.60 20.06 -2.40
C ILE A 428 0.93 21.41 -3.07
N ARG A 429 1.22 22.43 -2.27
CA ARG A 429 1.63 23.77 -2.74
C ARG A 429 3.14 23.95 -2.87
N ARG A 430 3.92 22.94 -2.52
CA ARG A 430 5.39 23.02 -2.65
C ARG A 430 5.79 23.07 -4.12
N PRO A 431 6.77 23.92 -4.50
CA PRO A 431 7.26 23.96 -5.88
C PRO A 431 7.69 22.61 -6.40
N GLU A 432 8.38 21.83 -5.57
CA GLU A 432 8.85 20.49 -5.95
C GLU A 432 7.70 19.53 -6.30
N PHE A 433 6.58 19.64 -5.57
CA PHE A 433 5.38 18.87 -5.90
C PHE A 433 4.71 19.41 -7.18
N LEU A 434 4.55 20.71 -7.29
CA LEU A 434 3.92 21.34 -8.48
C LEU A 434 4.66 20.96 -9.77
N GLU A 435 6.00 20.92 -9.73
CA GLU A 435 6.85 20.54 -10.85
C GLU A 435 6.95 19.03 -11.07
N GLY A 436 6.48 18.20 -10.13
CA GLY A 436 6.67 16.73 -10.16
C GLY A 436 8.11 16.30 -9.83
N ASN A 437 8.93 17.22 -9.32
CA ASN A 437 10.35 17.01 -9.00
C ASN A 437 10.55 16.63 -7.54
N TYR A 438 10.16 15.44 -7.19
CA TYR A 438 10.33 14.85 -5.86
C TYR A 438 10.65 13.35 -5.99
N ASP A 439 11.24 12.78 -4.97
CA ASP A 439 11.65 11.38 -4.87
C ASP A 439 11.23 10.79 -3.53
N ASN A 440 11.57 9.52 -3.31
CA ASN A 440 11.21 8.78 -2.11
C ASN A 440 11.81 9.33 -0.80
N GLY A 441 12.89 10.10 -0.89
CA GLY A 441 13.56 10.77 0.24
C GLY A 441 13.11 12.21 0.48
N PHE A 442 12.22 12.77 -0.33
CA PHE A 442 11.86 14.20 -0.30
C PHE A 442 11.42 14.68 1.09
N LEU A 443 10.45 14.00 1.72
CA LEU A 443 9.94 14.39 3.04
C LEU A 443 10.93 14.15 4.20
N ASN A 444 11.98 13.35 3.98
CA ASN A 444 13.03 13.17 4.98
C ASN A 444 14.04 14.33 4.98
N ARG A 445 14.16 15.01 3.83
CA ARG A 445 15.09 16.14 3.62
C ARG A 445 14.41 17.51 3.75
N THR A 446 13.08 17.56 3.70
CA THR A 446 12.31 18.79 3.63
C THR A 446 11.34 18.90 4.80
N ASP A 447 11.51 19.91 5.64
CA ASP A 447 10.52 20.23 6.69
C ASP A 447 9.41 21.10 6.10
N ILE A 448 8.25 20.48 5.86
CA ILE A 448 7.05 21.15 5.31
C ILE A 448 6.47 22.17 6.30
N LEU A 449 6.74 22.03 7.60
CA LEU A 449 6.17 22.84 8.67
C LEU A 449 7.18 23.79 9.34
N ALA A 450 8.34 24.03 8.73
CA ALA A 450 9.39 24.87 9.30
C ALA A 450 8.89 26.27 9.75
N ASP A 451 8.02 26.90 8.93
CA ASP A 451 7.45 28.22 9.20
C ASP A 451 6.52 28.26 10.44
N GLU A 452 5.90 27.15 10.79
CA GLU A 452 5.02 27.05 11.95
C GLU A 452 5.79 26.76 13.22
N ARG A 453 6.78 25.88 13.16
CA ARG A 453 7.66 25.57 14.29
C ARG A 453 8.51 26.75 14.72
N SER A 454 8.78 27.71 13.84
CA SER A 454 9.50 28.93 14.15
C SER A 454 8.67 29.99 14.89
N LYS A 455 7.35 29.79 15.02
CA LYS A 455 6.40 30.71 15.67
C LYS A 455 6.01 30.29 17.08
N GLU A 456 6.30 29.05 17.46
CA GLU A 456 6.18 28.53 18.83
C GLU A 456 7.51 28.66 19.58
#